data_2ab2c79bafac84652795127f721dd96d
#
_entry.id   2ab2c79bafac84652795127f721dd96d
#
_cell.length_a   1.000
_cell.length_b   1.000
_cell.length_c   1.000
_cell.angle_alpha   90.00
_cell.angle_beta   90.00
_cell.angle_gamma   90.00
#
_symmetry.space_group_name_H-M   'P 1'
#
loop_
_entity.id
_entity.type
_entity.pdbx_description
1 polymer ?
#
loop_
_entity_poly.entity_id
_entity_poly.type
_entity_poly.pdbx_seq_one_letter_code
_entity_poly.pdbx_strand_id
1 'polypeptide(L)'
;ILLDLEGKKKERRSEEELRGRIDYLFDTGVITAEAMNFMRGRSITDTWLIIDEAQNLTPRQVKGIITRVGKGTKVVLLGDPAQIDHPLLDTRSNGLTYASARMKGSPLCVQLTMLPDECERSSLALDAAMRM
;
A
#
# COMPACT_ATOMS: atom_id res chain seq x y z
N ILE A 1 -7.89 -0.25 -10.19
CA ILE A 1 -6.59 0.48 -10.33
C ILE A 1 -5.75 -0.15 -11.46
N LEU A 2 -5.48 -1.47 -11.44
CA LEU A 2 -4.71 -2.14 -12.52
C LEU A 2 -5.41 -2.02 -13.89
N LEU A 3 -6.74 -2.14 -13.92
CA LEU A 3 -7.54 -1.97 -15.13
C LEU A 3 -7.44 -0.55 -15.69
N ASP A 4 -7.41 0.46 -14.82
CA ASP A 4 -7.33 1.86 -15.22
C ASP A 4 -5.94 2.24 -15.77
N LEU A 5 -4.87 1.66 -15.22
CA LEU A 5 -3.51 1.89 -15.70
C LEU A 5 -3.28 1.35 -17.12
N GLU A 6 -3.87 0.21 -17.45
CA GLU A 6 -3.80 -0.39 -18.79
C GLU A 6 -4.72 0.31 -19.80
N GLY A 7 -5.84 0.88 -19.34
CA GLY A 7 -6.85 1.52 -20.21
C GLY A 7 -6.45 2.85 -20.84
N LYS A 8 -5.35 3.49 -20.40
CA LYS A 8 -4.87 4.77 -20.94
C LYS A 8 -4.10 4.65 -22.27
N LYS A 9 -3.76 3.46 -22.71
CA LYS A 9 -3.24 3.21 -24.05
C LYS A 9 -4.39 2.91 -25.02
N LYS A 10 -4.71 3.83 -25.84
CA LYS A 10 -5.60 4.02 -26.98
C LYS A 10 -6.13 2.80 -27.77
N GLU A 11 -6.54 1.73 -27.10
CA GLU A 11 -7.43 0.72 -27.64
C GLU A 11 -8.34 0.26 -26.51
N ARG A 12 -9.64 0.35 -26.69
CA ARG A 12 -10.64 -0.22 -25.78
C ARG A 12 -10.50 -1.74 -25.82
N ARG A 13 -9.58 -2.27 -25.03
CA ARG A 13 -9.56 -3.70 -24.74
C ARG A 13 -10.85 -4.04 -24.03
N SER A 14 -11.42 -5.19 -24.35
CA SER A 14 -12.62 -5.65 -23.64
C SER A 14 -12.27 -5.89 -22.16
N GLU A 15 -13.23 -5.73 -21.28
CA GLU A 15 -13.03 -6.00 -19.84
C GLU A 15 -12.54 -7.43 -19.59
N GLU A 16 -12.98 -8.38 -20.43
CA GLU A 16 -12.53 -9.78 -20.39
C GLU A 16 -11.04 -9.93 -20.72
N GLU A 17 -10.53 -9.22 -21.73
CA GLU A 17 -9.12 -9.23 -22.07
C GLU A 17 -8.24 -8.67 -20.95
N LEU A 18 -8.72 -7.60 -20.29
CA LEU A 18 -8.02 -7.00 -19.16
C LEU A 18 -8.01 -7.92 -17.94
N ARG A 19 -9.12 -8.58 -17.64
CA ARG A 19 -9.22 -9.59 -16.58
C ARG A 19 -8.29 -10.78 -16.85
N GLY A 20 -8.35 -11.36 -18.05
CA GLY A 20 -7.48 -12.46 -18.43
C GLY A 20 -5.99 -12.12 -18.34
N ARG A 21 -5.61 -10.85 -18.60
CA ARG A 21 -4.24 -10.41 -18.42
C ARG A 21 -3.83 -10.29 -16.95
N ILE A 22 -4.73 -9.83 -16.09
CA ILE A 22 -4.48 -9.78 -14.64
C ILE A 22 -4.34 -11.18 -14.08
N ASP A 23 -5.24 -12.10 -14.44
CA ASP A 23 -5.18 -13.50 -14.02
C ASP A 23 -3.85 -14.13 -14.45
N TYR A 24 -3.42 -13.90 -15.68
CA TYR A 24 -2.13 -14.34 -16.17
C TYR A 24 -0.95 -13.81 -15.32
N LEU A 25 -1.00 -12.54 -14.87
CA LEU A 25 0.06 -11.97 -14.02
C LEU A 25 0.11 -12.63 -12.64
N PHE A 26 -1.04 -13.02 -12.08
CA PHE A 26 -1.10 -13.78 -10.85
C PHE A 26 -0.64 -15.24 -11.05
N ASP A 27 -1.12 -15.92 -12.07
CA ASP A 27 -0.78 -17.31 -12.38
C ASP A 27 0.72 -17.50 -12.66
N THR A 28 1.33 -16.53 -13.32
CA THR A 28 2.77 -16.52 -13.61
C THR A 28 3.64 -16.03 -12.44
N GLY A 29 3.03 -15.60 -11.33
CA GLY A 29 3.74 -15.11 -10.17
C GLY A 29 4.42 -13.74 -10.35
N VAL A 30 4.09 -13.01 -11.42
CA VAL A 30 4.54 -11.60 -11.60
C VAL A 30 3.91 -10.71 -10.53
N ILE A 31 2.66 -10.99 -10.18
CA ILE A 31 1.96 -10.37 -9.05
C ILE A 31 1.62 -11.48 -8.06
N THR A 32 1.92 -11.26 -6.79
CA THR A 32 1.51 -12.13 -5.70
C THR A 32 0.79 -11.32 -4.63
N ALA A 33 -0.22 -11.90 -4.01
CA ALA A 33 -0.91 -11.34 -2.85
C ALA A 33 -0.74 -12.29 -1.67
N GLU A 34 -0.09 -11.82 -0.63
CA GLU A 34 0.24 -12.65 0.54
C GLU A 34 -0.20 -11.93 1.83
N ALA A 35 -0.68 -12.70 2.80
CA ALA A 35 -0.91 -12.17 4.13
C ALA A 35 0.42 -11.90 4.85
N MET A 36 0.47 -10.82 5.63
CA MET A 36 1.67 -10.36 6.33
C MET A 36 2.41 -11.42 7.16
N ASN A 37 1.69 -12.43 7.65
CA ASN A 37 2.26 -13.50 8.47
C ASN A 37 3.25 -14.40 7.69
N PHE A 38 3.14 -14.47 6.38
CA PHE A 38 3.98 -15.30 5.52
C PHE A 38 5.31 -14.65 5.10
N MET A 39 5.50 -13.37 5.41
CA MET A 39 6.72 -12.64 5.05
C MET A 39 7.91 -12.88 5.99
N ARG A 40 7.74 -13.70 7.03
CA ARG A 40 8.81 -13.98 8.00
C ARG A 40 9.86 -14.92 7.39
N GLY A 41 11.12 -14.51 7.44
CA GLY A 41 12.26 -15.38 7.06
C GLY A 41 12.69 -15.31 5.60
N ARG A 42 12.00 -14.55 4.72
CA ARG A 42 12.41 -14.35 3.32
C ARG A 42 13.13 -13.01 3.16
N SER A 43 14.20 -13.00 2.38
CA SER A 43 14.78 -11.78 1.84
C SER A 43 14.03 -11.44 0.54
N ILE A 44 13.51 -10.22 0.44
CA ILE A 44 12.74 -9.74 -0.72
C ILE A 44 13.67 -8.86 -1.54
N THR A 45 14.06 -9.31 -2.72
CA THR A 45 14.95 -8.60 -3.63
C THR A 45 14.28 -8.30 -4.96
N ASP A 46 14.68 -7.20 -5.60
CA ASP A 46 14.24 -6.81 -6.94
C ASP A 46 12.71 -6.80 -7.13
N THR A 47 11.98 -6.38 -6.09
CA THR A 47 10.53 -6.48 -5.99
C THR A 47 9.91 -5.12 -5.65
N TRP A 48 8.71 -4.85 -6.12
CA TRP A 48 7.84 -3.82 -5.57
C TRP A 48 6.97 -4.44 -4.48
N LEU A 49 7.22 -4.06 -3.24
CA LEU A 49 6.44 -4.50 -2.08
C LEU A 49 5.44 -3.40 -1.72
N ILE A 50 4.17 -3.67 -1.96
CA ILE A 50 3.07 -2.75 -1.61
C ILE A 50 2.38 -3.30 -0.37
N ILE A 51 2.30 -2.50 0.67
CA ILE A 51 1.64 -2.83 1.92
C ILE A 51 0.47 -1.88 2.09
N ASP A 52 -0.72 -2.42 1.97
CA ASP A 52 -1.96 -1.70 2.18
C ASP A 52 -2.38 -1.74 3.65
N GLU A 53 -3.20 -0.78 4.08
CA GLU A 53 -3.68 -0.64 5.47
C GLU A 53 -2.53 -0.61 6.50
N ALA A 54 -1.42 0.04 6.15
CA ALA A 54 -0.20 0.04 6.97
C ALA A 54 -0.37 0.74 8.34
N GLN A 55 -1.44 1.53 8.54
CA GLN A 55 -1.81 2.09 9.84
C GLN A 55 -2.24 1.00 10.85
N ASN A 56 -2.65 -0.19 10.38
CA ASN A 56 -2.97 -1.33 11.25
C ASN A 56 -1.76 -2.16 11.66
N LEU A 57 -0.57 -1.80 11.20
CA LEU A 57 0.69 -2.41 11.62
C LEU A 57 1.29 -1.73 12.83
N THR A 58 1.91 -2.51 13.69
CA THR A 58 2.73 -1.96 14.77
C THR A 58 4.05 -1.37 14.23
N PRO A 59 4.68 -0.42 14.92
CA PRO A 59 6.00 0.08 14.57
C PRO A 59 7.07 -1.02 14.42
N ARG A 60 6.96 -2.07 15.26
CA ARG A 60 7.87 -3.23 15.22
C ARG A 60 7.70 -4.05 13.94
N GLN A 61 6.47 -4.23 13.47
CA GLN A 61 6.19 -4.94 12.22
C GLN A 61 6.74 -4.17 11.02
N VAL A 62 6.44 -2.87 10.92
CA VAL A 62 6.92 -2.03 9.82
C VAL A 62 8.45 -1.96 9.82
N LYS A 63 9.09 -1.74 10.97
CA LYS A 63 10.56 -1.80 11.08
C LYS A 63 11.09 -3.14 10.60
N GLY A 64 10.47 -4.24 11.04
CA GLY A 64 10.90 -5.59 10.66
C GLY A 64 10.80 -5.86 9.16
N ILE A 65 9.83 -5.26 8.46
CA ILE A 65 9.68 -5.36 7.01
C ILE A 65 10.76 -4.53 6.31
N ILE A 66 10.84 -3.24 6.61
CA ILE A 66 11.76 -2.31 5.94
C ILE A 66 13.23 -2.77 6.09
N THR A 67 13.60 -3.33 7.25
CA THR A 67 14.96 -3.79 7.48
C THR A 67 15.30 -5.13 6.84
N ARG A 68 14.33 -5.82 6.23
CA ARG A 68 14.52 -7.12 5.56
C ARG A 68 14.49 -7.05 4.04
N VAL A 69 14.13 -5.90 3.48
CA VAL A 69 14.14 -5.74 2.03
C VAL A 69 15.57 -5.73 1.53
N GLY A 70 15.79 -6.50 0.48
CA GLY A 70 17.10 -6.63 -0.16
C GLY A 70 17.29 -5.60 -1.29
N LYS A 71 18.40 -5.76 -2.00
CA LYS A 71 18.77 -4.89 -3.11
C LYS A 71 17.67 -4.86 -4.18
N GLY A 72 17.45 -3.69 -4.77
CA GLY A 72 16.50 -3.49 -5.86
C GLY A 72 15.02 -3.43 -5.44
N THR A 73 14.69 -3.70 -4.17
CA THR A 73 13.31 -3.66 -3.69
C THR A 73 12.87 -2.24 -3.36
N LYS A 74 11.66 -1.91 -3.78
CA LYS A 74 10.95 -0.69 -3.41
C LYS A 74 9.79 -1.04 -2.50
N VAL A 75 9.64 -0.30 -1.40
CA VAL A 75 8.55 -0.48 -0.44
C VAL A 75 7.59 0.70 -0.54
N VAL A 76 6.31 0.40 -0.70
CA VAL A 76 5.23 1.38 -0.67
C VAL A 76 4.32 1.04 0.50
N LEU A 77 4.17 1.96 1.43
CA LEU A 77 3.23 1.87 2.54
C LEU A 77 2.02 2.74 2.21
N LEU A 78 0.86 2.14 2.15
CA LEU A 78 -0.41 2.81 1.92
C LEU A 78 -1.25 2.72 3.19
N GLY A 79 -2.03 3.75 3.49
CA GLY A 79 -2.96 3.72 4.61
C GLY A 79 -3.44 5.11 5.03
N ASP A 80 -4.43 5.11 5.90
CA ASP A 80 -5.03 6.31 6.49
C ASP A 80 -4.88 6.25 8.02
N PRO A 81 -4.06 7.12 8.64
CA PRO A 81 -3.88 7.14 10.09
C PRO A 81 -5.16 7.45 10.89
N ALA A 82 -6.22 7.92 10.23
CA ALA A 82 -7.52 8.13 10.86
C ALA A 82 -8.40 6.86 10.89
N GLN A 83 -8.06 5.84 10.09
CA GLN A 83 -8.81 4.59 9.95
C GLN A 83 -8.06 3.42 10.58
N ILE A 84 -7.90 3.43 11.89
CA ILE A 84 -7.17 2.39 12.63
C ILE A 84 -8.18 1.41 13.23
N ASP A 85 -8.10 0.15 12.82
CA ASP A 85 -8.93 -0.95 13.35
C ASP A 85 -8.23 -1.71 14.47
N HIS A 86 -6.92 -1.54 14.62
CA HIS A 86 -6.15 -2.28 15.62
C HIS A 86 -6.32 -1.67 17.01
N PRO A 87 -6.83 -2.42 18.02
CA PRO A 87 -7.26 -1.90 19.31
C PRO A 87 -6.14 -1.30 20.18
N LEU A 88 -4.88 -1.60 19.88
CA LEU A 88 -3.71 -1.12 20.64
C LEU A 88 -2.92 -0.04 19.92
N LEU A 89 -3.43 0.47 18.79
CA LEU A 89 -2.76 1.51 18.01
C LEU A 89 -3.61 2.77 17.99
N ASP A 90 -2.94 3.90 17.85
CA ASP A 90 -3.55 5.21 17.64
C ASP A 90 -2.88 5.97 16.47
N THR A 91 -3.33 7.15 16.17
CA THR A 91 -2.82 8.00 15.07
C THR A 91 -1.32 8.29 15.19
N ARG A 92 -0.72 8.18 16.36
CA ARG A 92 0.70 8.46 16.63
C ARG A 92 1.55 7.21 16.78
N SER A 93 0.94 6.12 17.28
CA SER A 93 1.65 4.89 17.65
C SER A 93 1.60 3.79 16.58
N ASN A 94 0.94 4.03 15.45
CA ASN A 94 0.84 3.07 14.35
C ASN A 94 2.11 3.02 13.48
N GLY A 95 2.25 1.93 12.74
CA GLY A 95 3.44 1.66 11.93
C GLY A 95 3.65 2.63 10.78
N LEU A 96 2.57 3.10 10.14
CA LEU A 96 2.65 4.06 9.04
C LEU A 96 3.20 5.41 9.52
N THR A 97 2.61 5.97 10.57
CA THR A 97 3.05 7.24 11.18
C THR A 97 4.46 7.11 11.73
N TYR A 98 4.79 5.98 12.36
CA TYR A 98 6.14 5.71 12.87
C TYR A 98 7.17 5.70 11.74
N ALA A 99 6.91 4.98 10.65
CA ALA A 99 7.82 4.91 9.51
C ALA A 99 8.04 6.29 8.88
N SER A 100 6.94 7.01 8.63
CA SER A 100 6.95 8.37 8.10
C SER A 100 7.83 9.31 8.95
N ALA A 101 7.62 9.33 10.26
CA ALA A 101 8.39 10.19 11.17
C ALA A 101 9.88 9.82 11.21
N ARG A 102 10.20 8.52 11.23
CA ARG A 102 11.59 8.04 11.35
C ARG A 102 12.38 8.15 10.06
N MET A 103 11.72 8.04 8.91
CA MET A 103 12.36 8.13 7.59
C MET A 103 12.35 9.55 7.02
N LYS A 104 11.77 10.51 7.74
CA LYS A 104 11.74 11.91 7.32
C LYS A 104 13.16 12.45 7.10
N GLY A 105 13.38 13.03 5.91
CA GLY A 105 14.69 13.57 5.52
C GLY A 105 15.68 12.53 4.98
N SER A 106 15.33 11.25 4.94
CA SER A 106 16.13 10.23 4.26
C SER A 106 16.06 10.43 2.74
N PRO A 107 17.20 10.41 2.02
CA PRO A 107 17.21 10.47 0.55
C PRO A 107 16.59 9.23 -0.10
N LEU A 108 16.30 8.19 0.68
CA LEU A 108 15.69 6.94 0.22
C LEU A 108 14.19 6.88 0.50
N CYS A 109 13.57 7.94 1.02
CA CYS A 109 12.17 7.95 1.39
C CYS A 109 11.47 9.20 0.86
N VAL A 110 10.31 8.99 0.25
CA VAL A 110 9.38 10.05 -0.13
C VAL A 110 8.07 9.81 0.62
N GLN A 111 7.49 10.88 1.15
CA GLN A 111 6.18 10.87 1.77
C GLN A 111 5.23 11.74 0.96
N LEU A 112 4.05 11.19 0.67
CA LEU A 112 2.94 11.90 0.06
C LEU A 112 1.74 11.82 1.00
N THR A 113 1.06 12.94 1.17
CA THR A 113 -0.23 13.01 1.87
C THR A 113 -1.25 13.55 0.89
N MET A 114 -2.30 12.79 0.65
CA MET A 114 -3.42 13.21 -0.18
C MET A 114 -4.34 14.11 0.64
N LEU A 115 -4.75 15.21 0.05
CA LEU A 115 -5.72 16.12 0.67
C LEU A 115 -7.15 15.58 0.49
N PRO A 116 -8.11 16.02 1.32
CA PRO A 116 -9.50 15.55 1.23
C PRO A 116 -10.14 15.76 -0.15
N ASP A 117 -9.78 16.82 -0.85
CA ASP A 117 -10.24 17.17 -2.19
C ASP A 117 -9.58 16.33 -3.31
N GLU A 118 -8.48 15.66 -3.00
CA GLU A 118 -7.79 14.73 -3.91
C GLU A 118 -8.31 13.28 -3.77
N CYS A 119 -9.22 13.04 -2.82
CA CYS A 119 -9.80 11.71 -2.58
C CYS A 119 -11.03 11.50 -3.46
N GLU A 120 -10.98 10.54 -4.38
CA GLU A 120 -12.14 10.05 -5.13
C GLU A 120 -13.00 9.13 -4.23
N ARG A 121 -13.71 9.73 -3.28
CA ARG A 121 -14.70 9.03 -2.45
C ARG A 121 -16.11 9.39 -2.90
N SER A 122 -17.08 8.49 -2.62
CA SER A 122 -18.48 8.85 -2.80
C SER A 122 -18.85 10.02 -1.90
N SER A 123 -19.85 10.81 -2.32
CA SER A 123 -20.32 11.96 -1.53
C SER A 123 -20.73 11.55 -0.10
N LEU A 124 -21.33 10.38 0.05
CA LEU A 124 -21.70 9.82 1.36
C LEU A 124 -20.47 9.52 2.22
N ALA A 125 -19.44 8.89 1.65
CA ALA A 125 -18.24 8.54 2.37
C ALA A 125 -17.44 9.79 2.79
N LEU A 126 -17.44 10.81 1.96
CA LEU A 126 -16.81 12.09 2.29
C LEU A 126 -17.57 12.81 3.42
N ASP A 127 -18.90 12.90 3.33
CA ASP A 127 -19.72 13.54 4.37
C ASP A 127 -19.60 12.80 5.71
N ALA A 128 -19.60 11.47 5.69
CA ALA A 128 -19.40 10.66 6.89
C ALA A 128 -18.01 10.90 7.53
N ALA A 129 -16.95 10.92 6.74
CA ALA A 129 -15.59 11.17 7.23
C ALA A 129 -15.41 12.58 7.83
N MET A 130 -16.23 13.55 7.41
CA MET A 130 -16.21 14.93 7.95
C MET A 130 -17.06 15.08 9.23
N ARG A 131 -17.98 14.15 9.51
CA ARG A 131 -18.91 14.23 10.64
C ARG A 131 -18.59 13.29 11.80
N MET A 132 -17.90 12.20 11.54
CA MET A 132 -17.51 11.17 12.51
C MET A 132 -16.05 11.31 12.92
#